data_d86333f6945618297de19cfbb65e3041
#
_entry.id   d86333f6945618297de19cfbb65e3041
#
_cell.length_a   1.000
_cell.length_b   1.000
_cell.length_c   1.000
_cell.angle_alpha   90.00
_cell.angle_beta   90.00
_cell.angle_gamma   90.00
#
_symmetry.space_group_name_H-M   'P 1'
#
loop_
_entity.id
_entity.type
_entity.pdbx_description
1 polymer ?
#
loop_
_entity_poly.entity_id
_entity_poly.type
_entity_poly.pdbx_seq_one_letter_code
_entity_poly.pdbx_strand_id
1 'polypeptide(L)'
;MIIGVFLRYFKTYSGTNYIPLSSGSSFCGLVGNNGIGKSSILESFDSFFNGKSWNINTGLKKASTSIATSHIVPVFMIKKNELPEKYHETANYLTQLAIQFDERSVGTPLTPTTRPPVITFIEHLRKLMRNVDLTDFFIIPLGCDYDGYANLSILNGKLLTDIISPSDDEVENGRLKTTAVIGHFQILLEYLKCHYEYIYIPKDIDPETFTKLETSEIQKLMGENLEQIIQEKIPNEIISTINTGLNSFISQLERELQIYSYRTSGDRQQNLKRRDVYNLIIDAFFRIRKLNKKDSTGWTEISSLSSGEKQRAIIDIAQGFLTNHRENGDKLIIGIDEPECSLHMSACFEQFENLYRTSKNCRQLIFTTHWYGYLPTVEDGCTTSIIRNNSAHHFDLYDLAGYREEIKKKTKEAKEKIPYDIRLKSTNDLIQSIISSTLAEEPYNWLICEGSTEKLYLSHYLKDIIESKKLRIVPVGGAKEVKKIFQLLEVSHDDFKKDIKGKVYLLSDTDREILSYPVSNIEKIKCKRIINDPQTLVTSLVDIDSVKVSPSTEIENCLNGFIFSE
;
A
#
# COMPACT_ATOMS: atom_id res chain seq x y z
N MET A 1 -3.36 2.82 10.78
CA MET A 1 -2.67 2.76 9.46
C MET A 1 -1.44 3.65 9.47
N ILE A 2 -0.55 3.48 8.49
CA ILE A 2 0.63 4.33 8.29
C ILE A 2 0.29 5.38 7.23
N ILE A 3 0.29 6.66 7.60
CA ILE A 3 -0.01 7.74 6.65
C ILE A 3 1.22 8.26 5.91
N GLY A 4 2.42 8.04 6.46
CA GLY A 4 3.69 8.40 5.84
C GLY A 4 4.88 7.86 6.61
N VAL A 5 6.09 8.09 6.12
CA VAL A 5 7.32 7.65 6.77
C VAL A 5 8.47 8.63 6.56
N PHE A 6 9.22 8.90 7.62
CA PHE A 6 10.53 9.54 7.50
C PHE A 6 11.60 8.46 7.36
N LEU A 7 12.41 8.57 6.32
CA LEU A 7 13.59 7.74 6.09
C LEU A 7 14.85 8.61 6.07
N ARG A 8 15.85 8.22 6.85
CA ARG A 8 17.14 8.88 6.85
C ARG A 8 18.27 7.90 6.67
N TYR A 9 19.08 8.12 5.64
CA TYR A 9 20.20 7.26 5.27
C TYR A 9 19.85 5.77 5.13
N PHE A 10 18.66 5.51 4.60
CA PHE A 10 18.19 4.15 4.36
C PHE A 10 18.37 3.78 2.88
N LYS A 11 19.17 2.79 2.58
CA LYS A 11 19.43 2.27 1.21
C LYS A 11 19.68 3.38 0.18
N THR A 12 18.74 3.64 -0.72
CA THR A 12 18.84 4.67 -1.78
C THR A 12 18.59 6.09 -1.28
N TYR A 13 17.98 6.24 -0.11
CA TYR A 13 17.63 7.54 0.46
C TYR A 13 18.79 8.16 1.22
N SER A 14 19.29 9.29 0.73
CA SER A 14 20.32 10.11 1.38
C SER A 14 19.66 11.23 2.19
N GLY A 15 20.23 11.57 3.36
CA GLY A 15 19.64 12.57 4.24
C GLY A 15 18.27 12.16 4.76
N THR A 16 17.47 13.12 5.23
CA THR A 16 16.10 12.88 5.69
C THR A 16 15.12 13.09 4.55
N ASN A 17 14.22 12.15 4.35
CA ASN A 17 13.13 12.21 3.37
C ASN A 17 11.82 11.92 4.09
N TYR A 18 10.75 12.64 3.78
CA TYR A 18 9.40 12.30 4.18
C TYR A 18 8.61 11.82 2.98
N ILE A 19 8.05 10.62 3.08
CA ILE A 19 7.28 9.97 2.04
C ILE A 19 5.83 9.88 2.51
N PRO A 20 4.90 10.67 1.94
CA PRO A 20 3.47 10.52 2.21
C PRO A 20 2.97 9.23 1.57
N LEU A 21 2.09 8.48 2.23
CA LEU A 21 1.57 7.19 1.75
C LEU A 21 0.06 7.16 1.61
N SER A 22 -0.66 7.79 2.54
CA SER A 22 -2.12 7.73 2.58
C SER A 22 -2.73 9.03 3.10
N SER A 23 -3.83 9.44 2.52
CA SER A 23 -4.71 10.49 3.04
C SER A 23 -5.96 9.93 3.74
N GLY A 24 -5.87 8.71 4.29
CA GLY A 24 -6.95 8.02 5.01
C GLY A 24 -7.38 6.68 4.37
N SER A 25 -6.92 6.39 3.15
CA SER A 25 -7.28 5.17 2.41
C SER A 25 -6.38 3.99 2.75
N SER A 26 -6.91 2.76 2.65
CA SER A 26 -6.17 1.51 2.89
C SER A 26 -5.37 1.01 1.68
N PHE A 27 -5.72 1.42 0.46
CA PHE A 27 -5.06 1.03 -0.78
C PHE A 27 -4.05 2.10 -1.21
N CYS A 28 -2.75 1.80 -1.10
CA CYS A 28 -1.67 2.78 -1.24
C CYS A 28 -0.64 2.33 -2.28
N GLY A 29 -0.56 3.03 -3.41
CA GLY A 29 0.41 2.77 -4.46
C GLY A 29 1.69 3.62 -4.33
N LEU A 30 2.83 3.07 -4.73
CA LEU A 30 4.09 3.78 -4.92
C LEU A 30 4.48 3.67 -6.38
N VAL A 31 4.51 4.79 -7.10
CA VAL A 31 4.78 4.84 -8.54
C VAL A 31 6.01 5.67 -8.86
N GLY A 32 6.69 5.35 -9.95
CA GLY A 32 7.91 6.03 -10.38
C GLY A 32 8.81 5.10 -11.18
N ASN A 33 9.94 5.64 -11.69
CA ASN A 33 10.87 4.90 -12.53
C ASN A 33 11.59 3.76 -11.79
N ASN A 34 12.20 2.82 -12.53
CA ASN A 34 13.01 1.75 -11.97
C ASN A 34 14.20 2.30 -11.18
N GLY A 35 14.54 1.64 -10.07
CA GLY A 35 15.70 2.01 -9.24
C GLY A 35 15.54 3.31 -8.44
N ILE A 36 14.36 3.94 -8.43
CA ILE A 36 14.12 5.20 -7.71
C ILE A 36 13.99 5.02 -6.19
N GLY A 37 13.83 3.79 -5.70
CA GLY A 37 13.73 3.48 -4.27
C GLY A 37 12.34 3.06 -3.79
N LYS A 38 11.39 2.71 -4.68
CA LYS A 38 10.05 2.25 -4.29
C LYS A 38 10.10 1.04 -3.36
N SER A 39 10.80 -0.02 -3.75
CA SER A 39 10.97 -1.24 -2.95
C SER A 39 11.63 -0.96 -1.60
N SER A 40 12.56 0.01 -1.54
CA SER A 40 13.21 0.40 -0.29
C SER A 40 12.24 0.95 0.76
N ILE A 41 11.10 1.53 0.34
CA ILE A 41 10.06 1.99 1.28
C ILE A 41 9.37 0.78 1.91
N LEU A 42 9.00 -0.24 1.12
CA LEU A 42 8.40 -1.47 1.65
C LEU A 42 9.37 -2.22 2.57
N GLU A 43 10.64 -2.32 2.17
CA GLU A 43 11.71 -2.93 2.97
C GLU A 43 11.98 -2.16 4.27
N SER A 44 11.74 -0.84 4.31
CA SER A 44 11.86 -0.07 5.55
C SER A 44 10.84 -0.49 6.60
N PHE A 45 9.61 -0.81 6.18
CA PHE A 45 8.62 -1.36 7.09
C PHE A 45 8.96 -2.79 7.52
N ASP A 46 9.54 -3.60 6.65
CA ASP A 46 10.01 -4.94 7.01
C ASP A 46 11.16 -4.87 8.05
N SER A 47 12.05 -3.90 7.89
CA SER A 47 13.08 -3.63 8.90
C SER A 47 12.49 -3.12 10.22
N PHE A 48 11.49 -2.25 10.15
CA PHE A 48 10.86 -1.66 11.34
C PHE A 48 10.05 -2.67 12.16
N PHE A 49 9.15 -3.43 11.51
CA PHE A 49 8.23 -4.36 12.20
C PHE A 49 8.85 -5.72 12.48
N ASN A 50 9.66 -6.24 11.56
CA ASN A 50 10.22 -7.58 11.63
C ASN A 50 11.68 -7.61 12.11
N GLY A 51 12.24 -6.44 12.45
CA GLY A 51 13.59 -6.34 13.03
C GLY A 51 14.72 -6.69 12.06
N LYS A 52 14.49 -6.63 10.73
CA LYS A 52 15.53 -6.91 9.75
C LYS A 52 16.55 -5.78 9.68
N SER A 53 17.83 -6.12 9.68
CA SER A 53 18.90 -5.14 9.45
C SER A 53 18.81 -4.54 8.06
N TRP A 54 19.26 -3.30 7.88
CA TRP A 54 19.25 -2.61 6.58
C TRP A 54 20.61 -2.06 6.19
N ASN A 55 20.81 -1.89 4.89
CA ASN A 55 22.00 -1.27 4.35
C ASN A 55 21.91 0.26 4.51
N ILE A 56 22.89 0.84 5.19
CA ILE A 56 23.00 2.29 5.39
C ILE A 56 23.51 2.95 4.10
N ASN A 57 22.89 4.06 3.72
CA ASN A 57 23.29 4.83 2.56
C ASN A 57 24.75 5.28 2.66
N THR A 58 25.49 5.14 1.55
CA THR A 58 26.93 5.50 1.49
C THR A 58 27.20 6.98 1.76
N GLY A 59 26.21 7.85 1.62
CA GLY A 59 26.28 9.26 1.98
C GLY A 59 26.60 9.49 3.45
N LEU A 60 26.10 8.62 4.35
CA LEU A 60 26.42 8.69 5.78
C LEU A 60 27.91 8.39 6.05
N LYS A 61 28.45 7.37 5.39
CA LYS A 61 29.87 6.97 5.54
C LYS A 61 30.83 8.09 5.16
N LYS A 62 30.45 8.96 4.20
CA LYS A 62 31.22 10.13 3.78
C LYS A 62 31.12 11.33 4.74
N ALA A 63 30.01 11.42 5.49
CA ALA A 63 29.72 12.55 6.37
C ALA A 63 30.37 12.44 7.76
N SER A 64 31.14 11.39 8.06
CA SER A 64 31.76 11.13 9.38
C SER A 64 30.75 11.16 10.55
N THR A 65 29.50 10.85 10.28
CA THR A 65 28.40 10.90 11.23
C THR A 65 28.15 9.50 11.82
N SER A 66 27.64 9.41 13.05
CA SER A 66 27.34 8.13 13.69
C SER A 66 26.28 7.33 12.90
N ILE A 67 26.43 6.00 12.89
CA ILE A 67 25.47 5.05 12.30
C ILE A 67 24.07 5.22 12.92
N ALA A 68 23.99 5.54 14.21
CA ALA A 68 22.77 5.83 14.94
C ALA A 68 21.92 6.98 14.36
N THR A 69 22.45 7.79 13.43
CA THR A 69 21.66 8.81 12.72
C THR A 69 20.76 8.25 11.60
N SER A 70 20.98 6.99 11.16
CA SER A 70 20.08 6.31 10.24
C SER A 70 18.81 5.89 10.99
N HIS A 71 17.64 6.22 10.46
CA HIS A 71 16.38 5.92 11.14
C HIS A 71 15.21 5.73 10.19
N ILE A 72 14.20 5.03 10.69
CA ILE A 72 12.90 4.79 10.06
C ILE A 72 11.83 5.26 11.04
N VAL A 73 11.06 6.28 10.68
CA VAL A 73 10.01 6.83 11.54
C VAL A 73 8.68 6.85 10.79
N PRO A 74 7.88 5.77 10.89
CA PRO A 74 6.52 5.77 10.39
C PRO A 74 5.66 6.81 11.13
N VAL A 75 4.69 7.36 10.42
CA VAL A 75 3.66 8.23 10.99
C VAL A 75 2.35 7.44 11.02
N PHE A 76 1.93 7.04 12.21
CA PHE A 76 0.72 6.26 12.40
C PHE A 76 -0.50 7.16 12.57
N MET A 77 -1.64 6.75 12.02
CA MET A 77 -2.96 7.25 12.35
C MET A 77 -3.75 6.10 13.00
N ILE A 78 -4.10 6.25 14.28
CA ILE A 78 -4.70 5.20 15.10
C ILE A 78 -5.96 5.76 15.76
N LYS A 79 -7.07 5.03 15.72
CA LYS A 79 -8.27 5.43 16.46
C LYS A 79 -8.00 5.42 17.97
N LYS A 80 -8.54 6.40 18.68
CA LYS A 80 -8.32 6.54 20.13
C LYS A 80 -8.77 5.30 20.92
N ASN A 81 -9.85 4.66 20.50
CA ASN A 81 -10.35 3.44 21.13
C ASN A 81 -9.54 2.17 20.81
N GLU A 82 -8.65 2.20 19.80
CA GLU A 82 -7.76 1.07 19.47
C GLU A 82 -6.45 1.10 20.29
N LEU A 83 -6.12 2.24 20.90
CA LEU A 83 -4.91 2.39 21.71
C LEU A 83 -5.25 2.25 23.20
N PRO A 84 -4.53 1.42 23.99
CA PRO A 84 -4.75 1.33 25.44
C PRO A 84 -4.55 2.67 26.15
N GLU A 85 -5.39 2.97 27.14
CA GLU A 85 -5.41 4.27 27.87
C GLU A 85 -4.04 4.68 28.44
N LYS A 86 -3.25 3.71 28.91
CA LYS A 86 -1.89 3.97 29.44
C LYS A 86 -0.94 4.64 28.45
N TYR A 87 -1.23 4.64 27.15
CA TYR A 87 -0.44 5.28 26.09
C TYR A 87 -1.05 6.59 25.61
N HIS A 88 -2.26 6.95 26.05
CA HIS A 88 -2.99 8.11 25.54
C HIS A 88 -2.25 9.43 25.77
N GLU A 89 -1.62 9.61 26.93
CA GLU A 89 -0.85 10.80 27.26
C GLU A 89 0.30 11.01 26.25
N THR A 90 1.14 9.98 26.09
CA THR A 90 2.28 10.01 25.14
C THR A 90 1.80 10.20 23.69
N ALA A 91 0.70 9.53 23.31
CA ALA A 91 0.11 9.67 21.98
C ALA A 91 -0.47 11.07 21.74
N ASN A 92 -1.03 11.72 22.80
CA ASN A 92 -1.49 13.10 22.72
C ASN A 92 -0.34 14.08 22.49
N TYR A 93 0.80 13.93 23.18
CA TYR A 93 1.98 14.76 22.95
C TYR A 93 2.44 14.68 21.49
N LEU A 94 2.53 13.48 20.94
CA LEU A 94 2.95 13.25 19.56
C LEU A 94 1.91 13.76 18.54
N THR A 95 0.61 13.67 18.87
CA THR A 95 -0.47 14.19 18.04
C THR A 95 -0.43 15.71 18.00
N GLN A 96 -0.28 16.37 19.15
CA GLN A 96 -0.14 17.83 19.23
C GLN A 96 1.10 18.29 18.47
N LEU A 97 2.23 17.59 18.65
CA LEU A 97 3.47 17.84 17.91
C LEU A 97 3.24 17.79 16.40
N ALA A 98 2.59 16.72 15.90
CA ALA A 98 2.35 16.56 14.47
C ALA A 98 1.44 17.66 13.91
N ILE A 99 0.31 17.95 14.57
CA ILE A 99 -0.69 18.91 14.10
C ILE A 99 -0.18 20.35 14.15
N GLN A 100 0.59 20.71 15.19
CA GLN A 100 1.11 22.07 15.38
C GLN A 100 2.46 22.31 14.68
N PHE A 101 3.05 21.25 14.07
CA PHE A 101 4.35 21.34 13.44
C PHE A 101 4.36 22.29 12.25
N ASP A 102 5.27 23.27 12.28
CA ASP A 102 5.51 24.24 11.22
C ASP A 102 7.01 24.37 10.90
N GLU A 103 7.37 25.23 9.94
CA GLU A 103 8.78 25.46 9.58
C GLU A 103 9.62 26.01 10.75
N ARG A 104 9.00 26.71 11.71
CA ARG A 104 9.68 27.31 12.87
C ARG A 104 9.96 26.27 13.96
N SER A 105 9.15 25.21 13.99
CA SER A 105 9.25 24.12 14.98
C SER A 105 10.58 23.36 14.92
N VAL A 106 11.28 23.39 13.78
CA VAL A 106 12.58 22.74 13.60
C VAL A 106 13.68 23.38 14.46
N GLY A 107 13.54 24.64 14.85
CA GLY A 107 14.45 25.36 15.74
C GLY A 107 15.80 25.76 15.12
N THR A 108 16.06 25.39 13.86
CA THR A 108 17.22 25.77 13.06
C THR A 108 16.79 26.26 11.69
N PRO A 109 17.53 27.19 11.05
CA PRO A 109 17.20 27.63 9.69
C PRO A 109 17.15 26.45 8.74
N LEU A 110 16.10 26.36 7.94
CA LEU A 110 15.91 25.29 6.96
C LEU A 110 16.88 25.47 5.79
N THR A 111 17.72 24.48 5.58
CA THR A 111 18.62 24.42 4.43
C THR A 111 17.89 23.86 3.19
N PRO A 112 18.42 24.01 1.97
CA PRO A 112 17.83 23.40 0.78
C PRO A 112 17.62 21.88 0.89
N THR A 113 18.38 21.19 1.75
CA THR A 113 18.28 19.74 1.96
C THR A 113 17.31 19.35 3.07
N THR A 114 17.08 20.21 4.07
CA THR A 114 16.20 19.91 5.22
C THR A 114 14.78 20.47 5.03
N ARG A 115 14.62 21.47 4.15
CA ARG A 115 13.33 22.09 3.88
C ARG A 115 12.32 21.18 3.19
N PRO A 116 12.67 20.40 2.14
CA PRO A 116 11.68 19.59 1.44
C PRO A 116 10.92 18.60 2.33
N PRO A 117 11.55 17.75 3.19
CA PRO A 117 10.80 16.83 4.04
C PRO A 117 9.89 17.53 5.05
N VAL A 118 10.27 18.73 5.53
CA VAL A 118 9.44 19.54 6.43
C VAL A 118 8.17 20.01 5.71
N ILE A 119 8.33 20.63 4.53
CA ILE A 119 7.21 21.13 3.74
C ILE A 119 6.27 20.00 3.33
N THR A 120 6.82 18.91 2.79
CA THR A 120 6.01 17.75 2.37
C THR A 120 5.22 17.17 3.54
N PHE A 121 5.79 17.10 4.75
CA PHE A 121 5.08 16.63 5.94
C PHE A 121 3.92 17.56 6.32
N ILE A 122 4.17 18.86 6.38
CA ILE A 122 3.14 19.87 6.72
C ILE A 122 2.00 19.87 5.69
N GLU A 123 2.33 19.86 4.40
CA GLU A 123 1.33 19.84 3.32
C GLU A 123 0.49 18.56 3.36
N HIS A 124 1.13 17.43 3.62
CA HIS A 124 0.44 16.15 3.73
C HIS A 124 -0.54 16.14 4.91
N LEU A 125 -0.13 16.59 6.09
CA LEU A 125 -1.04 16.66 7.24
C LEU A 125 -2.20 17.65 7.00
N ARG A 126 -1.95 18.78 6.34
CA ARG A 126 -3.02 19.70 5.94
C ARG A 126 -4.02 19.06 4.96
N LYS A 127 -3.53 18.26 4.00
CA LYS A 127 -4.38 17.48 3.09
C LYS A 127 -5.20 16.44 3.87
N LEU A 128 -4.57 15.72 4.79
CA LEU A 128 -5.24 14.72 5.64
C LEU A 128 -6.35 15.34 6.47
N MET A 129 -6.10 16.48 7.14
CA MET A 129 -7.10 17.17 7.97
C MET A 129 -8.31 17.72 7.20
N ARG A 130 -8.19 17.90 5.89
CA ARG A 130 -9.33 18.28 5.02
C ARG A 130 -10.21 17.08 4.68
N ASN A 131 -9.62 15.89 4.60
CA ASN A 131 -10.28 14.68 4.14
C ASN A 131 -10.80 13.80 5.29
N VAL A 132 -10.18 13.90 6.47
CA VAL A 132 -10.48 13.06 7.64
C VAL A 132 -10.65 13.93 8.87
N ASP A 133 -11.74 13.70 9.61
CA ASP A 133 -11.87 14.28 10.95
C ASP A 133 -10.93 13.55 11.91
N LEU A 134 -9.92 14.26 12.40
CA LEU A 134 -8.88 13.71 13.28
C LEU A 134 -9.27 13.71 14.76
N THR A 135 -10.48 14.15 15.14
CA THR A 135 -10.91 14.21 16.55
C THR A 135 -10.86 12.85 17.24
N ASP A 136 -11.13 11.77 16.50
CA ASP A 136 -11.14 10.40 17.01
C ASP A 136 -9.82 9.65 16.80
N PHE A 137 -8.78 10.34 16.30
CA PHE A 137 -7.51 9.70 15.97
C PHE A 137 -6.34 10.30 16.73
N PHE A 138 -5.33 9.46 16.97
CA PHE A 138 -3.98 9.87 17.29
C PHE A 138 -3.13 9.89 16.03
N ILE A 139 -2.27 10.91 15.88
CA ILE A 139 -1.21 10.97 14.86
C ILE A 139 0.12 10.78 15.59
N ILE A 140 0.77 9.65 15.34
CA ILE A 140 1.94 9.22 16.10
C ILE A 140 3.15 9.07 15.17
N PRO A 141 3.98 10.12 15.00
CA PRO A 141 5.25 10.05 14.28
C PRO A 141 6.34 9.47 15.20
N LEU A 142 6.41 8.16 15.30
CA LEU A 142 7.34 7.46 16.18
C LEU A 142 7.95 6.25 15.47
N GLY A 143 9.27 6.16 15.49
CA GLY A 143 10.00 5.08 14.89
C GLY A 143 11.29 4.76 15.61
N CYS A 144 12.25 4.12 14.93
CA CYS A 144 13.50 3.72 15.54
C CYS A 144 14.72 4.13 14.70
N ASP A 145 15.84 4.30 15.39
CA ASP A 145 17.15 4.37 14.78
C ASP A 145 17.70 2.98 14.41
N TYR A 146 18.93 2.93 13.91
CA TYR A 146 19.58 1.68 13.49
C TYR A 146 19.75 0.66 14.62
N ASP A 147 19.90 1.13 15.85
CA ASP A 147 20.08 0.30 17.04
C ASP A 147 18.74 -0.11 17.69
N GLY A 148 17.61 0.34 17.13
CA GLY A 148 16.26 -0.01 17.59
C GLY A 148 15.67 0.95 18.63
N TYR A 149 16.35 2.01 18.99
CA TYR A 149 15.89 2.99 19.97
C TYR A 149 14.91 4.00 19.37
N ALA A 150 13.99 4.47 20.22
CA ALA A 150 12.96 5.44 19.83
C ALA A 150 13.55 6.70 19.16
N ASN A 151 12.95 7.08 18.04
CA ASN A 151 13.37 8.22 17.23
C ASN A 151 12.19 8.97 16.66
N LEU A 152 12.27 10.31 16.65
CA LEU A 152 11.22 11.22 16.16
C LEU A 152 11.62 11.97 14.88
N SER A 153 12.74 11.60 14.28
CA SER A 153 13.30 12.26 13.09
C SER A 153 13.47 13.78 13.28
N ILE A 154 12.94 14.57 12.36
CA ILE A 154 13.01 16.05 12.38
C ILE A 154 12.09 16.69 13.44
N LEU A 155 11.21 15.91 14.05
CA LEU A 155 10.21 16.41 14.99
C LEU A 155 10.77 16.60 16.42
N ASN A 156 11.94 16.05 16.73
CA ASN A 156 12.63 16.33 17.98
C ASN A 156 13.23 17.76 17.93
N GLY A 157 12.47 18.73 18.38
CA GLY A 157 12.81 20.15 18.35
C GLY A 157 12.14 20.92 19.48
N LYS A 158 12.21 22.25 19.41
CA LYS A 158 11.68 23.13 20.44
C LYS A 158 10.18 22.91 20.72
N LEU A 159 9.37 22.71 19.69
CA LEU A 159 7.94 22.47 19.87
C LEU A 159 7.67 21.23 20.75
N LEU A 160 8.46 20.17 20.59
CA LEU A 160 8.33 18.96 21.42
C LEU A 160 8.69 19.27 22.88
N THR A 161 9.76 20.03 23.13
CA THR A 161 10.13 20.40 24.50
C THR A 161 9.11 21.33 25.14
N ASP A 162 8.51 22.23 24.37
CA ASP A 162 7.43 23.09 24.85
C ASP A 162 6.15 22.29 25.22
N ILE A 163 5.84 21.22 24.48
CA ILE A 163 4.66 20.35 24.72
C ILE A 163 4.88 19.46 25.96
N ILE A 164 6.05 18.82 26.08
CA ILE A 164 6.32 17.85 27.15
C ILE A 164 6.75 18.55 28.44
N SER A 165 7.35 19.74 28.35
CA SER A 165 7.92 20.47 29.48
C SER A 165 8.89 19.59 30.33
N PRO A 166 9.93 19.02 29.70
CA PRO A 166 10.88 18.12 30.34
C PRO A 166 11.76 18.88 31.35
N SER A 167 12.49 18.14 32.19
CA SER A 167 13.51 18.71 33.08
C SER A 167 14.70 19.27 32.26
N ASP A 168 15.42 20.25 32.85
CA ASP A 168 16.59 20.87 32.19
C ASP A 168 17.67 19.84 31.83
N ASP A 169 17.80 18.77 32.62
CA ASP A 169 18.74 17.67 32.39
C ASP A 169 18.40 16.81 31.16
N GLU A 170 17.16 16.82 30.71
CA GLU A 170 16.70 16.04 29.54
C GLU A 170 16.86 16.81 28.22
N VAL A 171 17.16 18.11 28.29
CA VAL A 171 17.26 18.99 27.11
C VAL A 171 18.70 19.34 26.81
N GLU A 172 19.02 19.38 25.53
CA GLU A 172 20.27 19.89 24.99
C GLU A 172 20.01 20.63 23.67
N ASN A 173 20.48 21.88 23.58
CA ASN A 173 20.29 22.74 22.39
C ASN A 173 18.82 22.86 21.94
N GLY A 174 17.87 22.90 22.90
CA GLY A 174 16.42 22.99 22.62
C GLY A 174 15.79 21.73 22.05
N ARG A 175 16.43 20.56 22.25
CA ARG A 175 15.95 19.24 21.83
C ARG A 175 16.06 18.27 23.00
N LEU A 176 15.20 17.26 23.01
CA LEU A 176 15.36 16.14 23.94
C LEU A 176 16.64 15.38 23.62
N LYS A 177 17.42 15.05 24.64
CA LYS A 177 18.54 14.11 24.53
C LYS A 177 18.04 12.73 24.12
N THR A 178 18.86 11.94 23.46
CA THR A 178 18.51 10.59 23.02
C THR A 178 17.99 9.72 24.17
N THR A 179 18.60 9.82 25.34
CA THR A 179 18.17 9.09 26.56
C THR A 179 16.77 9.50 27.01
N ALA A 180 16.41 10.78 26.93
CA ALA A 180 15.08 11.28 27.25
C ALA A 180 14.03 10.82 26.21
N VAL A 181 14.37 10.87 24.91
CA VAL A 181 13.49 10.32 23.86
C VAL A 181 13.21 8.84 24.10
N ILE A 182 14.22 8.05 24.46
CA ILE A 182 14.03 6.64 24.82
C ILE A 182 13.13 6.52 26.05
N GLY A 183 13.40 7.29 27.12
CA GLY A 183 12.63 7.25 28.35
C GLY A 183 11.13 7.53 28.14
N HIS A 184 10.79 8.53 27.31
CA HIS A 184 9.41 8.94 27.07
C HIS A 184 8.67 8.06 26.06
N PHE A 185 9.36 7.51 25.03
CA PHE A 185 8.67 6.94 23.86
C PHE A 185 8.95 5.48 23.57
N GLN A 186 9.99 4.84 24.17
CA GLN A 186 10.37 3.46 23.86
C GLN A 186 9.23 2.44 24.11
N ILE A 187 8.52 2.60 25.21
CA ILE A 187 7.43 1.67 25.57
C ILE A 187 6.27 1.74 24.55
N LEU A 188 5.94 2.94 24.08
CA LEU A 188 4.93 3.12 23.02
C LEU A 188 5.44 2.56 21.69
N LEU A 189 6.72 2.76 21.36
CA LEU A 189 7.33 2.20 20.15
C LEU A 189 7.24 0.67 20.12
N GLU A 190 7.60 0.01 21.21
CA GLU A 190 7.53 -1.45 21.33
C GLU A 190 6.09 -1.95 21.20
N TYR A 191 5.15 -1.25 21.83
CA TYR A 191 3.72 -1.56 21.65
C TYR A 191 3.31 -1.47 20.18
N LEU A 192 3.66 -0.38 19.46
CA LEU A 192 3.30 -0.20 18.06
C LEU A 192 3.88 -1.29 17.16
N LYS A 193 5.15 -1.69 17.40
CA LYS A 193 5.80 -2.79 16.66
C LYS A 193 5.10 -4.14 16.89
N CYS A 194 4.59 -4.39 18.08
CA CYS A 194 3.87 -5.63 18.41
C CYS A 194 2.39 -5.58 18.03
N HIS A 195 1.79 -4.38 17.99
CA HIS A 195 0.36 -4.21 17.71
C HIS A 195 0.02 -4.45 16.25
N TYR A 196 0.90 -4.04 15.33
CA TYR A 196 0.74 -4.25 13.90
C TYR A 196 1.59 -5.42 13.41
N GLU A 197 1.01 -6.18 12.51
CA GLU A 197 1.69 -7.24 11.77
C GLU A 197 2.00 -6.74 10.36
N TYR A 198 3.26 -6.81 9.96
CA TYR A 198 3.68 -6.45 8.61
C TYR A 198 4.11 -7.69 7.83
N ILE A 199 3.57 -7.84 6.62
CA ILE A 199 3.96 -8.89 5.67
C ILE A 199 4.52 -8.21 4.44
N TYR A 200 5.74 -8.57 4.07
CA TYR A 200 6.39 -8.10 2.86
C TYR A 200 6.48 -9.21 1.82
N ILE A 201 5.88 -8.96 0.65
CA ILE A 201 5.94 -9.83 -0.52
C ILE A 201 6.87 -9.17 -1.54
N PRO A 202 8.16 -9.58 -1.62
CA PRO A 202 9.11 -9.01 -2.55
C PRO A 202 8.82 -9.45 -3.99
N LYS A 203 9.34 -8.69 -4.96
CA LYS A 203 9.23 -8.97 -6.39
C LYS A 203 9.80 -10.36 -6.76
N ASP A 204 11.00 -10.66 -6.26
CA ASP A 204 11.69 -11.92 -6.49
C ASP A 204 11.52 -12.81 -5.25
N ILE A 205 10.38 -13.50 -5.18
CA ILE A 205 10.09 -14.40 -4.08
C ILE A 205 10.25 -15.84 -4.53
N ASP A 206 10.85 -16.65 -3.67
CA ASP A 206 10.78 -18.10 -3.81
C ASP A 206 9.42 -18.59 -3.27
N PRO A 207 8.50 -19.00 -4.14
CA PRO A 207 7.17 -19.43 -3.72
C PRO A 207 7.20 -20.64 -2.81
N GLU A 208 8.16 -21.55 -2.99
CA GLU A 208 8.26 -22.73 -2.12
C GLU A 208 8.55 -22.32 -0.68
N THR A 209 9.41 -21.31 -0.49
CA THR A 209 9.71 -20.79 0.84
C THR A 209 8.53 -20.00 1.41
N PHE A 210 7.90 -19.11 0.62
CA PHE A 210 6.82 -18.25 1.12
C PHE A 210 5.54 -19.03 1.43
N THR A 211 5.21 -20.07 0.65
CA THR A 211 3.93 -20.80 0.81
C THR A 211 4.00 -21.94 1.81
N LYS A 212 5.13 -22.14 2.47
CA LYS A 212 5.22 -23.09 3.58
C LYS A 212 4.38 -22.60 4.77
N LEU A 213 3.49 -23.43 5.28
CA LEU A 213 2.61 -23.10 6.40
C LEU A 213 3.35 -22.78 7.71
N GLU A 214 4.59 -23.21 7.83
CA GLU A 214 5.48 -22.89 8.94
C GLU A 214 6.11 -21.50 8.89
N THR A 215 6.00 -20.76 7.78
CA THR A 215 6.56 -19.41 7.69
C THR A 215 5.76 -18.42 8.51
N SER A 216 6.45 -17.43 9.07
CA SER A 216 5.82 -16.36 9.86
C SER A 216 4.81 -15.55 9.05
N GLU A 217 5.06 -15.40 7.76
CA GLU A 217 4.22 -14.67 6.82
C GLU A 217 2.86 -15.35 6.62
N ILE A 218 2.87 -16.67 6.41
CA ILE A 218 1.63 -17.46 6.26
C ILE A 218 0.85 -17.50 7.58
N GLN A 219 1.52 -17.69 8.73
CA GLN A 219 0.86 -17.70 10.03
C GLN A 219 0.21 -16.34 10.34
N LYS A 220 0.88 -15.24 10.00
CA LYS A 220 0.29 -13.90 10.11
C LYS A 220 -0.94 -13.73 9.20
N LEU A 221 -0.91 -14.25 7.97
CA LEU A 221 -2.06 -14.23 7.07
C LEU A 221 -3.24 -15.03 7.59
N MET A 222 -2.98 -16.20 8.16
CA MET A 222 -4.01 -17.06 8.75
C MET A 222 -4.58 -16.46 10.05
N GLY A 223 -3.80 -15.64 10.77
CA GLY A 223 -4.13 -15.18 12.12
C GLY A 223 -4.02 -16.27 13.19
N GLU A 224 -3.42 -17.40 12.86
CA GLU A 224 -3.22 -18.54 13.74
C GLU A 224 -1.73 -18.83 13.93
N ASN A 225 -1.38 -19.29 15.12
CA ASN A 225 -0.03 -19.71 15.45
C ASN A 225 0.03 -21.23 15.58
N LEU A 226 0.71 -21.90 14.65
CA LEU A 226 0.87 -23.35 14.66
C LEU A 226 1.56 -23.86 15.93
N GLU A 227 2.44 -23.05 16.55
CA GLU A 227 3.04 -23.39 17.84
C GLU A 227 1.96 -23.54 18.94
N GLN A 228 0.93 -22.69 18.96
CA GLN A 228 -0.16 -22.78 19.93
C GLN A 228 -0.98 -24.05 19.75
N ILE A 229 -1.31 -24.40 18.48
CA ILE A 229 -2.04 -25.63 18.15
C ILE A 229 -1.29 -26.85 18.66
N ILE A 230 0.04 -26.89 18.47
CA ILE A 230 0.89 -27.99 18.92
C ILE A 230 1.05 -27.97 20.44
N GLN A 231 1.18 -26.79 21.05
CA GLN A 231 1.31 -26.62 22.49
C GLN A 231 0.11 -27.18 23.26
N GLU A 232 -1.09 -27.02 22.73
CA GLU A 232 -2.31 -27.60 23.32
C GLU A 232 -2.32 -29.12 23.26
N LYS A 233 -1.64 -29.71 22.27
CA LYS A 233 -1.63 -31.18 22.05
C LYS A 233 -0.41 -31.86 22.64
N ILE A 234 0.69 -31.15 22.91
CA ILE A 234 1.93 -31.71 23.48
C ILE A 234 2.21 -31.11 24.85
N PRO A 235 1.84 -31.80 25.92
CA PRO A 235 2.11 -31.38 27.31
C PRO A 235 3.61 -31.31 27.62
N ASN A 236 3.98 -30.47 28.59
CA ASN A 236 5.37 -30.33 29.08
C ASN A 236 5.99 -31.64 29.50
N GLU A 237 5.18 -32.55 30.07
CA GLU A 237 5.61 -33.84 30.59
C GLU A 237 6.24 -34.72 29.50
N ILE A 238 5.72 -34.69 28.29
CA ILE A 238 6.28 -35.43 27.14
C ILE A 238 7.68 -34.92 26.81
N ILE A 239 7.89 -33.62 26.77
CA ILE A 239 9.19 -33.02 26.46
C ILE A 239 10.21 -33.29 27.56
N SER A 240 9.77 -33.23 28.81
CA SER A 240 10.58 -33.60 29.99
C SER A 240 11.00 -35.08 29.91
N THR A 241 10.09 -35.97 29.58
CA THR A 241 10.35 -37.41 29.45
C THR A 241 11.36 -37.69 28.32
N ILE A 242 11.23 -37.01 27.15
CA ILE A 242 12.19 -37.13 26.05
C ILE A 242 13.58 -36.66 26.50
N ASN A 243 13.68 -35.50 27.16
CA ASN A 243 14.95 -34.98 27.65
C ASN A 243 15.60 -35.91 28.66
N THR A 244 14.82 -36.45 29.59
CA THR A 244 15.30 -37.42 30.58
C THR A 244 15.82 -38.69 29.92
N GLY A 245 15.11 -39.24 28.92
CA GLY A 245 15.52 -40.42 28.18
C GLY A 245 16.81 -40.18 27.39
N LEU A 246 16.91 -39.06 26.68
CA LEU A 246 18.10 -38.70 25.92
C LEU A 246 19.32 -38.45 26.81
N ASN A 247 19.17 -37.77 27.92
CA ASN A 247 20.25 -37.52 28.90
C ASN A 247 20.71 -38.84 29.54
N SER A 248 19.79 -39.76 29.84
CA SER A 248 20.11 -41.08 30.33
C SER A 248 20.92 -41.87 29.32
N PHE A 249 20.53 -41.81 28.02
CA PHE A 249 21.29 -42.45 26.93
C PHE A 249 22.69 -41.84 26.79
N ILE A 250 22.82 -40.51 26.83
CA ILE A 250 24.15 -39.85 26.77
C ILE A 250 25.03 -40.30 27.96
N SER A 251 24.46 -40.39 29.16
CA SER A 251 25.19 -40.86 30.33
C SER A 251 25.61 -42.32 30.25
N GLN A 252 24.84 -43.14 29.53
CA GLN A 252 25.22 -44.53 29.21
C GLN A 252 26.38 -44.58 28.21
N LEU A 253 26.31 -43.80 27.12
CA LEU A 253 27.37 -43.67 26.14
C LEU A 253 28.69 -43.19 26.76
N GLU A 254 28.64 -42.22 27.68
CA GLU A 254 29.84 -41.74 28.38
C GLU A 254 30.55 -42.85 29.17
N ARG A 255 29.76 -43.74 29.81
CA ARG A 255 30.32 -44.92 30.50
C ARG A 255 30.96 -45.91 29.54
N GLU A 256 30.39 -46.10 28.35
CA GLU A 256 30.91 -47.04 27.33
C GLU A 256 32.14 -46.46 26.61
N LEU A 257 32.13 -45.16 26.30
CA LEU A 257 33.19 -44.51 25.56
C LEU A 257 34.41 -44.07 26.42
N GLN A 258 34.29 -44.10 27.75
CA GLN A 258 35.31 -43.84 28.76
C GLN A 258 36.07 -42.52 28.63
N ILE A 259 36.63 -42.19 27.46
CA ILE A 259 37.46 -41.00 27.19
C ILE A 259 36.70 -39.94 26.38
N TYR A 260 35.56 -40.28 25.76
CA TYR A 260 34.79 -39.39 24.89
C TYR A 260 33.39 -39.15 25.47
N SER A 261 32.93 -37.93 25.36
CA SER A 261 31.59 -37.51 25.79
C SER A 261 30.97 -36.52 24.82
N TYR A 262 29.66 -36.64 24.64
CA TYR A 262 28.89 -35.65 23.88
C TYR A 262 28.53 -34.47 24.83
N ARG A 263 29.18 -33.33 24.61
CA ARG A 263 28.98 -32.12 25.43
C ARG A 263 28.55 -30.94 24.57
N THR A 264 27.73 -30.07 25.14
CA THR A 264 27.37 -28.79 24.53
C THR A 264 28.51 -27.78 24.75
N SER A 265 28.78 -26.93 23.75
CA SER A 265 29.74 -25.83 23.83
C SER A 265 29.17 -24.71 24.73
N GLY A 266 29.33 -24.84 26.05
CA GLY A 266 28.92 -23.84 27.06
C GLY A 266 27.87 -24.36 28.06
N ASP A 267 27.92 -23.84 29.27
CA ASP A 267 27.11 -24.30 30.43
C ASP A 267 25.59 -24.07 30.31
N ARG A 268 25.06 -23.64 29.19
CA ARG A 268 23.73 -23.04 29.15
C ARG A 268 22.59 -23.88 28.58
N GLN A 269 22.82 -24.95 27.85
CA GLN A 269 21.71 -25.67 27.23
C GLN A 269 21.96 -27.16 27.00
N GLN A 270 21.66 -28.00 27.96
CA GLN A 270 21.73 -29.46 27.87
C GLN A 270 20.42 -30.10 27.37
N ASN A 271 19.28 -29.42 27.47
CA ASN A 271 17.97 -29.96 27.17
C ASN A 271 17.33 -29.28 25.95
N LEU A 272 16.53 -30.04 25.20
CA LEU A 272 15.67 -29.50 24.13
C LEU A 272 14.66 -28.54 24.75
N LYS A 273 14.57 -27.32 24.19
CA LYS A 273 13.49 -26.38 24.53
C LYS A 273 12.20 -26.82 23.87
N ARG A 274 11.07 -26.48 24.48
CA ARG A 274 9.74 -26.71 23.90
C ARG A 274 9.63 -26.22 22.45
N ARG A 275 10.08 -25.01 22.22
CA ARG A 275 10.02 -24.36 20.91
C ARG A 275 10.80 -25.14 19.84
N ASP A 276 11.94 -25.71 20.19
CA ASP A 276 12.75 -26.50 19.25
C ASP A 276 12.00 -27.77 18.82
N VAL A 277 11.31 -28.44 19.77
CA VAL A 277 10.50 -29.63 19.48
C VAL A 277 9.28 -29.28 18.62
N TYR A 278 8.60 -28.17 18.90
CA TYR A 278 7.46 -27.73 18.10
C TYR A 278 7.87 -27.39 16.68
N ASN A 279 8.96 -26.64 16.50
CA ASN A 279 9.50 -26.33 15.18
C ASN A 279 9.89 -27.58 14.39
N LEU A 280 10.51 -28.56 15.04
CA LEU A 280 10.84 -29.85 14.39
C LEU A 280 9.59 -30.60 13.92
N ILE A 281 8.53 -30.62 14.72
CA ILE A 281 7.27 -31.29 14.36
C ILE A 281 6.60 -30.56 13.20
N ILE A 282 6.53 -29.24 13.23
CA ILE A 282 5.98 -28.40 12.17
C ILE A 282 6.76 -28.64 10.87
N ASP A 283 8.07 -28.52 10.91
CA ASP A 283 8.94 -28.73 9.75
C ASP A 283 8.79 -30.15 9.18
N ALA A 284 8.81 -31.17 10.02
CA ALA A 284 8.64 -32.55 9.60
C ALA A 284 7.26 -32.81 8.98
N PHE A 285 6.19 -32.24 9.53
CA PHE A 285 4.83 -32.42 9.02
C PHE A 285 4.61 -31.74 7.66
N PHE A 286 5.14 -30.51 7.48
CA PHE A 286 4.96 -29.74 6.25
C PHE A 286 6.03 -30.01 5.18
N ARG A 287 7.16 -30.63 5.52
CA ARG A 287 8.20 -30.99 4.56
C ARG A 287 7.70 -31.89 3.43
N ILE A 288 6.74 -32.76 3.70
CA ILE A 288 6.16 -33.69 2.72
C ILE A 288 4.90 -33.14 2.04
N ARG A 289 4.40 -31.98 2.48
CA ARG A 289 3.19 -31.34 1.94
C ARG A 289 3.57 -30.10 1.16
N LYS A 290 3.27 -30.13 -0.13
CA LYS A 290 3.52 -29.00 -1.02
C LYS A 290 2.19 -28.36 -1.44
N LEU A 291 2.22 -27.06 -1.62
CA LEU A 291 1.05 -26.34 -2.09
C LEU A 291 0.85 -26.57 -3.58
N ASN A 292 -0.36 -26.97 -3.96
CA ASN A 292 -0.75 -27.27 -5.34
C ASN A 292 -1.93 -26.40 -5.75
N LYS A 293 -1.90 -25.93 -7.00
CA LYS A 293 -3.03 -25.27 -7.66
C LYS A 293 -3.89 -26.34 -8.33
N LYS A 294 -5.21 -26.26 -8.12
CA LYS A 294 -6.17 -27.12 -8.84
C LYS A 294 -6.54 -26.44 -10.15
N ASP A 295 -6.40 -27.13 -11.24
CA ASP A 295 -6.86 -26.71 -12.56
C ASP A 295 -7.80 -27.79 -13.17
N SER A 296 -8.23 -27.59 -14.41
CA SER A 296 -9.12 -28.53 -15.12
C SER A 296 -8.47 -29.88 -15.40
N THR A 297 -7.15 -29.97 -15.38
CA THR A 297 -6.36 -31.18 -15.67
C THR A 297 -5.93 -31.93 -14.42
N GLY A 298 -6.00 -31.29 -13.23
CA GLY A 298 -5.62 -31.91 -11.97
C GLY A 298 -5.00 -30.93 -10.97
N TRP A 299 -4.00 -31.42 -10.22
CA TRP A 299 -3.25 -30.67 -9.24
C TRP A 299 -1.83 -30.40 -9.76
N THR A 300 -1.46 -29.12 -9.83
CA THR A 300 -0.13 -28.68 -10.27
C THR A 300 0.61 -28.03 -9.12
N GLU A 301 1.82 -28.54 -8.80
CA GLU A 301 2.64 -27.95 -7.74
C GLU A 301 3.07 -26.52 -8.09
N ILE A 302 2.97 -25.60 -7.14
CA ILE A 302 3.28 -24.16 -7.37
C ILE A 302 4.73 -23.97 -7.84
N SER A 303 5.67 -24.79 -7.39
CA SER A 303 7.07 -24.77 -7.83
C SER A 303 7.25 -24.94 -9.35
N SER A 304 6.34 -25.63 -10.01
CA SER A 304 6.38 -25.89 -11.46
C SER A 304 5.71 -24.81 -12.31
N LEU A 305 5.02 -23.85 -11.69
CA LEU A 305 4.38 -22.74 -12.39
C LEU A 305 5.41 -21.73 -12.93
N SER A 306 5.02 -20.93 -13.92
CA SER A 306 5.83 -19.79 -14.38
C SER A 306 5.97 -18.72 -13.26
N SER A 307 6.99 -17.84 -13.36
CA SER A 307 7.24 -16.83 -12.33
C SER A 307 6.02 -15.92 -12.08
N GLY A 308 5.32 -15.50 -13.13
CA GLY A 308 4.10 -14.68 -12.99
C GLY A 308 2.94 -15.45 -12.34
N GLU A 309 2.74 -16.71 -12.71
CA GLU A 309 1.71 -17.55 -12.06
C GLU A 309 2.04 -17.83 -10.59
N LYS A 310 3.31 -17.99 -10.24
CA LYS A 310 3.78 -18.14 -8.86
C LYS A 310 3.44 -16.91 -8.01
N GLN A 311 3.74 -15.72 -8.52
CA GLN A 311 3.43 -14.46 -7.83
C GLN A 311 1.91 -14.26 -7.68
N ARG A 312 1.14 -14.55 -8.73
CA ARG A 312 -0.32 -14.55 -8.67
C ARG A 312 -0.84 -15.52 -7.60
N ALA A 313 -0.33 -16.73 -7.57
CA ALA A 313 -0.72 -17.73 -6.58
C ALA A 313 -0.48 -17.26 -5.13
N ILE A 314 0.63 -16.59 -4.86
CA ILE A 314 0.91 -16.04 -3.52
C ILE A 314 -0.14 -15.00 -3.13
N ILE A 315 -0.53 -14.10 -4.05
CA ILE A 315 -1.54 -13.08 -3.80
C ILE A 315 -2.92 -13.70 -3.62
N ASP A 316 -3.29 -14.67 -4.44
CA ASP A 316 -4.56 -15.41 -4.33
C ASP A 316 -4.65 -16.15 -2.98
N ILE A 317 -3.54 -16.74 -2.52
CA ILE A 317 -3.45 -17.41 -1.20
C ILE A 317 -3.61 -16.39 -0.08
N ALA A 318 -2.90 -15.25 -0.16
CA ALA A 318 -3.02 -14.19 0.83
C ALA A 318 -4.48 -13.69 0.93
N GLN A 319 -5.13 -13.47 -0.20
CA GLN A 319 -6.54 -13.11 -0.25
C GLN A 319 -7.44 -14.20 0.34
N GLY A 320 -7.20 -15.46 -0.02
CA GLY A 320 -7.95 -16.61 0.49
C GLY A 320 -7.90 -16.72 2.02
N PHE A 321 -6.71 -16.56 2.60
CA PHE A 321 -6.55 -16.58 4.06
C PHE A 321 -7.23 -15.38 4.73
N LEU A 322 -7.08 -14.19 4.19
CA LEU A 322 -7.72 -12.98 4.75
C LEU A 322 -9.25 -13.02 4.68
N THR A 323 -9.79 -13.65 3.65
CA THR A 323 -11.26 -13.73 3.47
C THR A 323 -11.89 -14.86 4.27
N ASN A 324 -11.20 -16.01 4.38
CA ASN A 324 -11.83 -17.25 4.86
C ASN A 324 -11.33 -17.72 6.22
N HIS A 325 -10.13 -17.31 6.65
CA HIS A 325 -9.52 -17.80 7.89
C HIS A 325 -9.34 -16.72 8.94
N ARG A 326 -9.03 -15.51 8.54
CA ARG A 326 -8.76 -14.43 9.48
C ARG A 326 -10.04 -13.72 9.88
N GLU A 327 -10.42 -13.79 11.15
CA GLU A 327 -11.62 -13.11 11.67
C GLU A 327 -11.50 -11.57 11.58
N ASN A 328 -10.28 -11.02 11.73
CA ASN A 328 -10.05 -9.58 11.70
C ASN A 328 -8.67 -9.21 11.15
N GLY A 329 -8.66 -8.48 10.02
CA GLY A 329 -7.45 -7.95 9.39
C GLY A 329 -7.00 -6.56 9.88
N ASP A 330 -7.65 -5.98 10.90
CA ASP A 330 -7.45 -4.59 11.33
C ASP A 330 -6.04 -4.25 11.82
N LYS A 331 -5.21 -5.24 12.11
CA LYS A 331 -3.81 -5.06 12.52
C LYS A 331 -2.82 -5.38 11.41
N LEU A 332 -3.29 -5.93 10.30
CA LEU A 332 -2.42 -6.41 9.23
C LEU A 332 -2.12 -5.33 8.20
N ILE A 333 -0.84 -5.10 7.96
CA ILE A 333 -0.31 -4.24 6.90
C ILE A 333 0.44 -5.13 5.92
N ILE A 334 0.14 -5.01 4.62
CA ILE A 334 0.74 -5.83 3.57
C ILE A 334 1.53 -4.92 2.63
N GLY A 335 2.79 -5.24 2.40
CA GLY A 335 3.65 -4.61 1.40
C GLY A 335 3.89 -5.56 0.22
N ILE A 336 3.59 -5.13 -1.01
CA ILE A 336 3.77 -5.95 -2.22
C ILE A 336 4.60 -5.20 -3.23
N ASP A 337 5.70 -5.81 -3.67
CA ASP A 337 6.64 -5.20 -4.60
C ASP A 337 6.38 -5.68 -6.03
N GLU A 338 6.05 -4.72 -6.93
CA GLU A 338 5.79 -4.93 -8.36
C GLU A 338 4.90 -6.16 -8.66
N PRO A 339 3.63 -6.18 -8.21
CA PRO A 339 2.72 -7.32 -8.39
C PRO A 339 2.43 -7.67 -9.86
N GLU A 340 2.72 -6.76 -10.78
CA GLU A 340 2.62 -6.98 -12.24
C GLU A 340 3.84 -7.67 -12.84
N CYS A 341 4.92 -7.86 -12.07
CA CYS A 341 6.16 -8.44 -12.60
C CYS A 341 5.91 -9.83 -13.17
N SER A 342 6.45 -10.07 -14.37
CA SER A 342 6.31 -11.36 -15.08
C SER A 342 4.87 -11.77 -15.47
N LEU A 343 3.88 -10.91 -15.27
CA LEU A 343 2.52 -11.15 -15.74
C LEU A 343 2.33 -10.63 -17.18
N HIS A 344 1.51 -11.35 -17.94
CA HIS A 344 1.00 -10.82 -19.20
C HIS A 344 0.05 -9.64 -18.90
N MET A 345 0.05 -8.62 -19.76
CA MET A 345 -0.76 -7.40 -19.59
C MET A 345 -2.24 -7.68 -19.32
N SER A 346 -2.80 -8.73 -19.95
CA SER A 346 -4.19 -9.14 -19.73
C SER A 346 -4.48 -9.63 -18.31
N ALA A 347 -3.48 -10.17 -17.61
CA ALA A 347 -3.62 -10.63 -16.24
C ALA A 347 -3.39 -9.52 -15.20
N CYS A 348 -2.70 -8.43 -15.58
CA CYS A 348 -2.39 -7.33 -14.66
C CYS A 348 -3.65 -6.69 -14.09
N PHE A 349 -4.67 -6.45 -14.92
CA PHE A 349 -5.90 -5.80 -14.46
C PHE A 349 -6.61 -6.60 -13.36
N GLU A 350 -6.79 -7.90 -13.57
CA GLU A 350 -7.42 -8.80 -12.58
C GLU A 350 -6.57 -8.90 -11.29
N GLN A 351 -5.25 -8.91 -11.43
CA GLN A 351 -4.33 -8.94 -10.29
C GLN A 351 -4.49 -7.71 -9.39
N PHE A 352 -4.55 -6.50 -9.98
CA PHE A 352 -4.76 -5.28 -9.22
C PHE A 352 -6.17 -5.18 -8.63
N GLU A 353 -7.18 -5.74 -9.30
CA GLU A 353 -8.52 -5.88 -8.75
C GLU A 353 -8.51 -6.75 -7.48
N ASN A 354 -7.77 -7.85 -7.49
CA ASN A 354 -7.60 -8.71 -6.31
C ASN A 354 -6.87 -7.99 -5.18
N LEU A 355 -5.84 -7.19 -5.50
CA LEU A 355 -5.15 -6.36 -4.49
C LEU A 355 -6.08 -5.31 -3.87
N TYR A 356 -6.91 -4.66 -4.70
CA TYR A 356 -7.88 -3.69 -4.19
C TYR A 356 -8.90 -4.33 -3.26
N ARG A 357 -9.43 -5.52 -3.61
CA ARG A 357 -10.31 -6.30 -2.72
C ARG A 357 -9.59 -6.71 -1.44
N THR A 358 -8.35 -7.16 -1.54
CA THR A 358 -7.52 -7.53 -0.38
C THR A 358 -7.34 -6.34 0.58
N SER A 359 -7.17 -5.12 0.05
CA SER A 359 -7.01 -3.90 0.87
C SER A 359 -8.23 -3.57 1.73
N LYS A 360 -9.41 -4.08 1.38
CA LYS A 360 -10.63 -3.89 2.18
C LYS A 360 -10.73 -4.87 3.36
N ASN A 361 -9.91 -5.94 3.34
CA ASN A 361 -9.88 -6.99 4.38
C ASN A 361 -8.65 -6.90 5.29
N CYS A 362 -7.80 -5.88 5.13
CA CYS A 362 -6.65 -5.62 5.98
C CYS A 362 -6.58 -4.13 6.37
N ARG A 363 -5.75 -3.80 7.35
CA ARG A 363 -5.58 -2.41 7.79
C ARG A 363 -5.07 -1.52 6.67
N GLN A 364 -4.10 -2.01 5.89
CA GLN A 364 -3.50 -1.26 4.80
C GLN A 364 -2.74 -2.19 3.86
N LEU A 365 -2.86 -1.95 2.56
CA LEU A 365 -2.08 -2.59 1.53
C LEU A 365 -1.26 -1.52 0.81
N ILE A 366 0.07 -1.66 0.85
CA ILE A 366 1.02 -0.76 0.21
C ILE A 366 1.72 -1.53 -0.90
N PHE A 367 1.67 -1.05 -2.12
CA PHE A 367 2.31 -1.74 -3.25
C PHE A 367 3.17 -0.79 -4.08
N THR A 368 4.18 -1.34 -4.73
CA THR A 368 4.93 -0.62 -5.75
C THR A 368 4.46 -1.04 -7.13
N THR A 369 4.48 -0.14 -8.09
CA THR A 369 4.12 -0.49 -9.46
C THR A 369 4.78 0.42 -10.49
N HIS A 370 4.96 -0.14 -11.68
CA HIS A 370 5.29 0.57 -12.91
C HIS A 370 4.11 0.62 -13.87
N TRP A 371 2.98 -0.01 -13.53
CA TRP A 371 1.79 -0.10 -14.35
C TRP A 371 0.67 0.78 -13.81
N TYR A 372 0.19 1.70 -14.62
CA TYR A 372 -0.77 2.74 -14.23
C TYR A 372 -2.20 2.44 -14.67
N GLY A 373 -2.43 1.31 -15.36
CA GLY A 373 -3.68 1.02 -16.04
C GLY A 373 -4.88 0.79 -15.12
N TYR A 374 -4.62 0.33 -13.88
CA TYR A 374 -5.67 0.10 -12.89
C TYR A 374 -5.97 1.35 -12.03
N LEU A 375 -5.00 2.18 -11.75
CA LEU A 375 -5.12 3.29 -10.80
C LEU A 375 -6.32 4.22 -11.05
N PRO A 376 -6.67 4.61 -12.30
CA PRO A 376 -7.81 5.47 -12.56
C PRO A 376 -9.18 4.83 -12.26
N THR A 377 -9.25 3.50 -12.09
CA THR A 377 -10.49 2.77 -11.81
C THR A 377 -10.87 2.77 -10.34
N VAL A 378 -9.90 3.04 -9.46
CA VAL A 378 -10.04 2.97 -8.01
C VAL A 378 -10.89 4.14 -7.50
N GLU A 379 -11.81 3.86 -6.59
CA GLU A 379 -12.68 4.86 -5.95
C GLU A 379 -12.10 5.39 -4.63
N ASP A 380 -11.43 4.51 -3.87
CA ASP A 380 -10.87 4.84 -2.57
C ASP A 380 -9.43 4.30 -2.49
N GLY A 381 -8.47 5.16 -2.67
CA GLY A 381 -7.06 4.83 -2.65
C GLY A 381 -6.19 6.04 -2.89
N CYS A 382 -4.92 5.88 -2.59
CA CYS A 382 -3.89 6.90 -2.80
C CYS A 382 -2.72 6.34 -3.59
N THR A 383 -2.00 7.20 -4.29
CA THR A 383 -0.72 6.84 -4.89
C THR A 383 0.32 7.95 -4.70
N THR A 384 1.52 7.55 -4.32
CA THR A 384 2.66 8.47 -4.19
C THR A 384 3.57 8.34 -5.39
N SER A 385 3.67 9.42 -6.15
CA SER A 385 4.64 9.52 -7.25
C SER A 385 6.01 9.90 -6.69
N ILE A 386 7.02 9.13 -7.07
CA ILE A 386 8.40 9.34 -6.66
C ILE A 386 9.21 9.78 -7.87
N ILE A 387 9.79 10.97 -7.80
CA ILE A 387 10.62 11.55 -8.84
C ILE A 387 11.98 11.87 -8.25
N ARG A 388 13.04 11.63 -9.00
CA ARG A 388 14.41 11.98 -8.57
C ARG A 388 15.00 13.03 -9.49
N ASN A 389 15.27 14.20 -8.94
CA ASN A 389 15.94 15.30 -9.62
C ASN A 389 17.33 15.53 -8.98
N ASN A 390 18.40 15.42 -9.75
CA ASN A 390 19.79 15.74 -9.30
C ASN A 390 20.24 15.12 -7.96
N SER A 391 19.77 14.01 -7.53
CA SER A 391 20.05 13.33 -6.25
C SER A 391 19.02 13.59 -5.12
N ALA A 392 18.07 14.50 -5.28
CA ALA A 392 16.97 14.70 -4.34
C ALA A 392 15.74 13.95 -4.80
N HIS A 393 15.01 13.35 -3.86
CA HIS A 393 13.72 12.73 -4.12
C HIS A 393 12.61 13.75 -3.86
N HIS A 394 11.60 13.73 -4.74
CA HIS A 394 10.36 14.49 -4.60
C HIS A 394 9.19 13.52 -4.55
N PHE A 395 8.22 13.80 -3.68
CA PHE A 395 7.10 12.92 -3.40
C PHE A 395 5.79 13.70 -3.54
N ASP A 396 4.92 13.21 -4.40
CA ASP A 396 3.60 13.78 -4.63
C ASP A 396 2.53 12.72 -4.34
N LEU A 397 1.64 13.00 -3.39
CA LEU A 397 0.51 12.15 -3.06
C LEU A 397 -0.72 12.55 -3.85
N TYR A 398 -1.26 11.60 -4.62
CA TYR A 398 -2.49 11.74 -5.41
C TYR A 398 -3.60 10.89 -4.83
N ASP A 399 -4.83 11.42 -4.86
CA ASP A 399 -6.04 10.66 -4.63
C ASP A 399 -6.46 9.93 -5.90
N LEU A 400 -6.75 8.63 -5.79
CA LEU A 400 -7.08 7.81 -6.95
C LEU A 400 -8.48 8.06 -7.50
N ALA A 401 -9.40 8.58 -6.69
CA ALA A 401 -10.75 8.93 -7.15
C ALA A 401 -10.72 9.98 -8.28
N GLY A 402 -9.82 10.96 -8.17
CA GLY A 402 -9.59 12.00 -9.19
C GLY A 402 -8.21 11.95 -9.85
N TYR A 403 -7.56 10.80 -9.91
CA TYR A 403 -6.15 10.66 -10.29
C TYR A 403 -5.74 11.41 -11.56
N ARG A 404 -6.49 11.26 -12.66
CA ARG A 404 -6.16 11.90 -13.94
C ARG A 404 -6.37 13.42 -13.92
N GLU A 405 -7.35 13.90 -13.18
CA GLU A 405 -7.61 15.34 -13.00
C GLU A 405 -6.52 16.00 -12.15
N GLU A 406 -6.12 15.37 -11.04
CA GLU A 406 -5.03 15.87 -10.19
C GLU A 406 -3.70 15.95 -10.97
N ILE A 407 -3.36 14.92 -11.75
CA ILE A 407 -2.17 14.96 -12.62
C ILE A 407 -2.27 16.11 -13.64
N LYS A 408 -3.44 16.30 -14.26
CA LYS A 408 -3.65 17.38 -15.24
C LYS A 408 -3.53 18.75 -14.59
N LYS A 409 -4.11 18.94 -13.41
CA LYS A 409 -4.04 20.17 -12.61
C LYS A 409 -2.60 20.51 -12.25
N LYS A 410 -1.88 19.58 -11.64
CA LYS A 410 -0.47 19.75 -11.28
C LYS A 410 0.43 19.99 -12.50
N THR A 411 0.12 19.37 -13.65
CA THR A 411 0.86 19.63 -14.91
C THR A 411 0.68 21.07 -15.38
N LYS A 412 -0.48 21.69 -15.15
CA LYS A 412 -0.73 23.09 -15.52
C LYS A 412 -0.10 24.07 -14.52
N GLU A 413 -0.11 23.73 -13.23
CA GLU A 413 0.37 24.61 -12.14
C GLU A 413 1.89 24.54 -11.95
N ALA A 414 2.51 23.40 -12.22
CA ALA A 414 3.93 23.20 -12.01
C ALA A 414 4.76 23.89 -13.10
N LYS A 415 5.67 24.78 -12.69
CA LYS A 415 6.76 25.27 -13.54
C LYS A 415 7.72 24.14 -13.95
N GLU A 416 7.76 23.05 -13.18
CA GLU A 416 8.45 21.79 -13.48
C GLU A 416 7.42 20.78 -14.00
N LYS A 417 7.60 20.35 -15.23
CA LYS A 417 6.70 19.39 -15.90
C LYS A 417 6.75 18.03 -15.19
N ILE A 418 5.58 17.49 -14.82
CA ILE A 418 5.47 16.06 -14.51
C ILE A 418 6.14 15.29 -15.67
N PRO A 419 7.02 14.31 -15.38
CA PRO A 419 7.71 13.59 -16.42
C PRO A 419 6.76 13.12 -17.50
N TYR A 420 7.14 13.40 -18.76
CA TYR A 420 6.35 13.03 -19.94
C TYR A 420 5.96 11.54 -19.91
N ASP A 421 6.88 10.71 -19.45
CA ASP A 421 6.68 9.27 -19.31
C ASP A 421 5.47 8.89 -18.46
N ILE A 422 5.25 9.56 -17.33
CA ILE A 422 4.10 9.26 -16.44
C ILE A 422 2.77 9.52 -17.15
N ARG A 423 2.66 10.65 -17.86
CA ARG A 423 1.42 11.04 -18.54
C ARG A 423 1.10 10.13 -19.72
N LEU A 424 2.10 9.87 -20.56
CA LEU A 424 1.94 9.03 -21.74
C LEU A 424 1.68 7.58 -21.34
N LYS A 425 2.48 7.06 -20.41
CA LYS A 425 2.36 5.70 -19.93
C LYS A 425 1.00 5.46 -19.28
N SER A 426 0.53 6.37 -18.41
CA SER A 426 -0.79 6.27 -17.78
C SER A 426 -1.94 6.18 -18.81
N THR A 427 -1.84 6.90 -19.95
CA THR A 427 -2.85 6.81 -21.00
C THR A 427 -2.78 5.48 -21.75
N ASN A 428 -1.56 5.05 -22.14
CA ASN A 428 -1.37 3.79 -22.86
C ASN A 428 -1.75 2.58 -22.00
N ASP A 429 -1.35 2.57 -20.73
CA ASP A 429 -1.69 1.49 -19.80
C ASP A 429 -3.22 1.41 -19.58
N LEU A 430 -3.93 2.54 -19.53
CA LEU A 430 -5.39 2.55 -19.45
C LEU A 430 -6.04 1.95 -20.71
N ILE A 431 -5.59 2.33 -21.91
CA ILE A 431 -6.09 1.75 -23.16
C ILE A 431 -5.86 0.24 -23.17
N GLN A 432 -4.67 -0.22 -22.81
CA GLN A 432 -4.36 -1.64 -22.73
C GLN A 432 -5.23 -2.36 -21.71
N SER A 433 -5.54 -1.73 -20.56
CA SER A 433 -6.45 -2.27 -19.56
C SER A 433 -7.87 -2.43 -20.08
N ILE A 434 -8.39 -1.42 -20.81
CA ILE A 434 -9.70 -1.47 -21.43
C ILE A 434 -9.75 -2.62 -22.44
N ILE A 435 -8.78 -2.67 -23.37
CA ILE A 435 -8.74 -3.70 -24.42
C ILE A 435 -8.64 -5.09 -23.77
N SER A 436 -7.61 -5.33 -22.95
CA SER A 436 -7.35 -6.67 -22.40
C SER A 436 -8.50 -7.18 -21.51
N SER A 437 -9.12 -6.33 -20.70
CA SER A 437 -10.22 -6.72 -19.84
C SER A 437 -11.54 -6.94 -20.56
N THR A 438 -11.76 -6.25 -21.71
CA THR A 438 -12.95 -6.50 -22.56
C THR A 438 -12.83 -7.78 -23.38
N LEU A 439 -11.63 -8.28 -23.60
CA LEU A 439 -11.35 -9.56 -24.28
C LEU A 439 -11.41 -10.78 -23.33
N ALA A 440 -11.36 -10.60 -22.03
CA ALA A 440 -11.33 -11.67 -21.04
C ALA A 440 -12.52 -12.64 -21.18
N GLU A 441 -12.40 -13.85 -20.65
CA GLU A 441 -13.50 -14.83 -20.64
C GLU A 441 -14.73 -14.26 -19.92
N GLU A 442 -14.51 -13.66 -18.76
CA GLU A 442 -15.48 -12.85 -18.03
C GLU A 442 -15.18 -11.36 -18.25
N PRO A 443 -15.76 -10.74 -19.29
CA PRO A 443 -15.35 -9.42 -19.72
C PRO A 443 -15.80 -8.33 -18.77
N TYR A 444 -14.96 -7.31 -18.63
CA TYR A 444 -15.32 -6.05 -18.00
C TYR A 444 -16.04 -5.13 -19.00
N ASN A 445 -16.93 -4.30 -18.47
CA ASN A 445 -17.54 -3.20 -19.20
C ASN A 445 -17.00 -1.87 -18.68
N TRP A 446 -16.92 -0.87 -19.56
CA TRP A 446 -16.30 0.40 -19.24
C TRP A 446 -17.23 1.57 -19.52
N LEU A 447 -17.24 2.53 -18.61
CA LEU A 447 -17.88 3.83 -18.76
C LEU A 447 -16.83 4.90 -18.51
N ILE A 448 -16.41 5.57 -19.58
CA ILE A 448 -15.43 6.64 -19.56
C ILE A 448 -16.19 7.96 -19.50
N CYS A 449 -15.98 8.76 -18.47
CA CYS A 449 -16.64 10.06 -18.27
C CYS A 449 -15.63 11.20 -18.17
N GLU A 450 -16.10 12.43 -18.16
CA GLU A 450 -15.24 13.60 -18.19
C GLU A 450 -14.55 13.84 -16.86
N GLY A 451 -15.27 13.81 -15.74
CA GLY A 451 -14.77 14.22 -14.44
C GLY A 451 -15.09 13.27 -13.27
N SER A 452 -14.50 13.59 -12.14
CA SER A 452 -14.69 12.83 -10.89
C SER A 452 -16.10 12.99 -10.31
N THR A 453 -16.76 14.10 -10.59
CA THR A 453 -18.16 14.35 -10.19
C THR A 453 -19.10 13.36 -10.88
N GLU A 454 -18.96 13.19 -12.21
CA GLU A 454 -19.74 12.20 -12.96
C GLU A 454 -19.48 10.79 -12.46
N LYS A 455 -18.20 10.44 -12.16
CA LYS A 455 -17.87 9.14 -11.57
C LYS A 455 -18.64 8.92 -10.26
N LEU A 456 -18.67 9.91 -9.37
CA LEU A 456 -19.35 9.81 -8.08
C LEU A 456 -20.85 9.53 -8.27
N TYR A 457 -21.53 10.30 -9.08
CA TYR A 457 -22.96 10.12 -9.33
C TYR A 457 -23.27 8.81 -10.07
N LEU A 458 -22.52 8.52 -11.12
CA LEU A 458 -22.71 7.29 -11.90
C LEU A 458 -22.40 6.04 -11.07
N SER A 459 -21.41 6.08 -10.18
CA SER A 459 -21.15 4.98 -9.25
C SER A 459 -22.32 4.73 -8.29
N HIS A 460 -22.95 5.81 -7.81
CA HIS A 460 -24.12 5.69 -6.95
C HIS A 460 -25.34 5.10 -7.70
N TYR A 461 -25.68 5.66 -8.86
CA TYR A 461 -26.87 5.23 -9.62
C TYR A 461 -26.72 3.88 -10.30
N LEU A 462 -25.50 3.47 -10.65
CA LEU A 462 -25.22 2.21 -11.34
C LEU A 462 -24.66 1.12 -10.42
N LYS A 463 -24.79 1.27 -9.11
CA LYS A 463 -24.19 0.37 -8.11
C LYS A 463 -24.47 -1.12 -8.42
N ASP A 464 -25.70 -1.49 -8.70
CA ASP A 464 -26.09 -2.87 -9.01
C ASP A 464 -25.49 -3.38 -10.34
N ILE A 465 -25.24 -2.45 -11.29
CA ILE A 465 -24.64 -2.75 -12.59
C ILE A 465 -23.13 -2.89 -12.45
N ILE A 466 -22.51 -2.10 -11.58
CA ILE A 466 -21.06 -2.16 -11.33
C ILE A 466 -20.65 -3.58 -10.93
N GLU A 467 -21.38 -4.19 -10.01
CA GLU A 467 -21.07 -5.55 -9.55
C GLU A 467 -21.53 -6.61 -10.57
N SER A 468 -22.82 -6.58 -10.97
CA SER A 468 -23.43 -7.63 -11.79
C SER A 468 -22.89 -7.71 -13.22
N LYS A 469 -22.36 -6.61 -13.77
CA LYS A 469 -21.81 -6.52 -15.13
C LYS A 469 -20.32 -6.20 -15.16
N LYS A 470 -19.61 -6.26 -14.04
CA LYS A 470 -18.20 -5.88 -13.93
C LYS A 470 -17.92 -4.52 -14.59
N LEU A 471 -18.79 -3.52 -14.33
CA LEU A 471 -18.63 -2.17 -14.88
C LEU A 471 -17.50 -1.43 -14.18
N ARG A 472 -16.68 -0.70 -14.94
CA ARG A 472 -15.65 0.24 -14.41
C ARG A 472 -15.94 1.63 -14.95
N ILE A 473 -16.04 2.59 -14.01
CA ILE A 473 -16.29 4.01 -14.32
C ILE A 473 -15.00 4.77 -14.14
N VAL A 474 -14.53 5.45 -15.19
CA VAL A 474 -13.21 6.12 -15.21
C VAL A 474 -13.35 7.57 -15.67
N PRO A 475 -13.06 8.56 -14.79
CA PRO A 475 -12.95 9.94 -15.17
C PRO A 475 -11.61 10.21 -15.85
N VAL A 476 -11.61 10.96 -16.97
CA VAL A 476 -10.40 11.19 -17.74
C VAL A 476 -9.92 12.63 -17.78
N GLY A 477 -10.65 13.58 -17.16
CA GLY A 477 -10.26 14.98 -17.00
C GLY A 477 -10.72 15.87 -18.16
N GLY A 478 -11.92 15.63 -18.71
CA GLY A 478 -12.67 16.48 -19.63
C GLY A 478 -12.83 15.93 -21.03
N ALA A 479 -13.76 16.53 -21.80
CA ALA A 479 -14.21 16.09 -23.11
C ALA A 479 -13.07 15.80 -24.13
N LYS A 480 -12.01 16.62 -24.13
CA LYS A 480 -10.84 16.41 -25.02
C LYS A 480 -10.11 15.11 -24.73
N GLU A 481 -10.04 14.72 -23.47
CA GLU A 481 -9.42 13.44 -23.06
C GLU A 481 -10.34 12.26 -23.41
N VAL A 482 -11.67 12.40 -23.26
CA VAL A 482 -12.65 11.40 -23.71
C VAL A 482 -12.47 11.13 -25.21
N LYS A 483 -12.42 12.19 -26.04
CA LYS A 483 -12.14 12.08 -27.47
C LYS A 483 -10.81 11.36 -27.76
N LYS A 484 -9.75 11.71 -27.04
CA LYS A 484 -8.43 11.09 -27.22
C LYS A 484 -8.46 9.59 -26.91
N ILE A 485 -9.13 9.19 -25.83
CA ILE A 485 -9.30 7.76 -25.48
C ILE A 485 -10.07 7.04 -26.59
N PHE A 486 -11.17 7.63 -27.10
CA PHE A 486 -11.91 7.07 -28.22
C PHE A 486 -11.02 6.85 -29.44
N GLN A 487 -10.26 7.85 -29.86
CA GLN A 487 -9.37 7.77 -31.04
C GLN A 487 -8.31 6.66 -30.89
N LEU A 488 -7.74 6.49 -29.68
CA LEU A 488 -6.78 5.41 -29.41
C LEU A 488 -7.42 4.03 -29.46
N LEU A 489 -8.65 3.89 -28.95
CA LEU A 489 -9.43 2.64 -29.05
C LEU A 489 -9.84 2.35 -30.49
N GLU A 490 -10.26 3.36 -31.24
CA GLU A 490 -10.67 3.25 -32.65
C GLU A 490 -9.53 2.77 -33.54
N VAL A 491 -8.35 3.36 -33.40
CA VAL A 491 -7.14 2.94 -34.16
C VAL A 491 -6.77 1.48 -33.87
N SER A 492 -6.91 1.04 -32.61
CA SER A 492 -6.58 -0.34 -32.25
C SER A 492 -7.72 -1.32 -32.54
N HIS A 493 -8.95 -0.84 -32.83
CA HIS A 493 -10.14 -1.68 -32.90
C HIS A 493 -10.06 -2.79 -33.95
N ASP A 494 -9.43 -2.54 -35.07
CA ASP A 494 -9.33 -3.55 -36.14
C ASP A 494 -8.59 -4.81 -35.69
N ASP A 495 -7.68 -4.68 -34.74
CA ASP A 495 -6.88 -5.79 -34.20
C ASP A 495 -7.67 -6.71 -33.28
N PHE A 496 -8.72 -6.19 -32.58
CA PHE A 496 -9.45 -6.94 -31.56
C PHE A 496 -10.98 -7.02 -31.78
N LYS A 497 -11.51 -6.45 -32.87
CA LYS A 497 -12.97 -6.37 -33.13
C LYS A 497 -13.72 -7.68 -33.12
N LYS A 498 -13.05 -8.79 -33.46
CA LYS A 498 -13.66 -10.13 -33.49
C LYS A 498 -13.75 -10.77 -32.11
N ASP A 499 -12.88 -10.36 -31.18
CA ASP A 499 -12.69 -11.02 -29.90
C ASP A 499 -13.30 -10.21 -28.74
N ILE A 500 -13.65 -8.93 -28.97
CA ILE A 500 -14.23 -8.07 -27.95
C ILE A 500 -15.60 -8.61 -27.47
N LYS A 501 -15.69 -8.87 -26.18
CA LYS A 501 -16.89 -9.35 -25.51
C LYS A 501 -17.55 -8.26 -24.67
N GLY A 502 -16.76 -7.45 -23.97
CA GLY A 502 -17.22 -6.34 -23.15
C GLY A 502 -17.65 -5.13 -23.97
N LYS A 503 -18.29 -4.15 -23.33
CA LYS A 503 -18.76 -2.91 -23.94
C LYS A 503 -18.00 -1.72 -23.35
N VAL A 504 -17.74 -0.72 -24.18
CA VAL A 504 -17.10 0.54 -23.78
C VAL A 504 -18.04 1.69 -24.15
N TYR A 505 -18.48 2.43 -23.14
CA TYR A 505 -19.23 3.67 -23.32
C TYR A 505 -18.34 4.86 -22.97
N LEU A 506 -18.31 5.83 -23.87
CA LEU A 506 -17.64 7.11 -23.63
C LEU A 506 -18.75 8.17 -23.55
N LEU A 507 -18.80 8.87 -22.43
CA LEU A 507 -19.87 9.80 -22.10
C LEU A 507 -19.28 11.21 -21.95
N SER A 508 -19.92 12.18 -22.61
CA SER A 508 -19.60 13.59 -22.50
C SER A 508 -20.82 14.42 -22.17
N ASP A 509 -20.60 15.52 -21.49
CA ASP A 509 -21.63 16.50 -21.22
C ASP A 509 -22.01 17.28 -22.49
N THR A 510 -23.14 17.96 -22.44
CA THR A 510 -23.58 18.91 -23.47
C THR A 510 -23.43 20.31 -22.90
N ASP A 511 -22.19 20.75 -22.67
CA ASP A 511 -21.84 22.04 -22.11
C ASP A 511 -21.45 23.08 -23.19
N ARG A 512 -20.80 24.18 -22.77
CA ARG A 512 -20.40 25.26 -23.67
C ARG A 512 -19.29 24.87 -24.66
N GLU A 513 -18.45 23.87 -24.34
CA GLU A 513 -17.38 23.35 -25.21
C GLU A 513 -17.84 22.07 -25.92
N ILE A 514 -18.87 22.14 -26.75
CA ILE A 514 -19.39 20.97 -27.48
C ILE A 514 -18.32 20.42 -28.43
N LEU A 515 -17.82 19.23 -28.11
CA LEU A 515 -16.95 18.47 -28.98
C LEU A 515 -17.79 17.49 -29.79
N SER A 516 -17.93 17.80 -31.08
CA SER A 516 -18.47 16.84 -32.07
C SER A 516 -17.30 16.27 -32.88
N TYR A 517 -17.30 14.96 -33.06
CA TYR A 517 -16.35 14.26 -33.93
C TYR A 517 -17.01 13.07 -34.58
N PRO A 518 -16.61 12.70 -35.80
CA PRO A 518 -17.16 11.54 -36.47
C PRO A 518 -16.83 10.27 -35.68
N VAL A 519 -17.79 9.40 -35.54
CA VAL A 519 -17.65 8.12 -34.85
C VAL A 519 -17.90 7.00 -35.83
N SER A 520 -16.93 6.11 -35.98
CA SER A 520 -17.13 4.86 -36.71
C SER A 520 -18.22 4.04 -36.03
N ASN A 521 -19.08 3.41 -36.80
CA ASN A 521 -20.14 2.57 -36.23
C ASN A 521 -19.55 1.26 -35.65
N ILE A 522 -18.98 1.36 -34.49
CA ILE A 522 -18.40 0.22 -33.75
C ILE A 522 -19.45 -0.36 -32.81
N GLU A 523 -19.78 -1.64 -32.97
CA GLU A 523 -20.87 -2.27 -32.22
C GLU A 523 -20.67 -2.20 -30.69
N LYS A 524 -19.46 -2.44 -30.20
CA LYS A 524 -19.14 -2.56 -28.77
C LYS A 524 -18.59 -1.28 -28.13
N ILE A 525 -18.23 -0.27 -28.92
CA ILE A 525 -17.70 1.01 -28.44
C ILE A 525 -18.68 2.12 -28.85
N LYS A 526 -19.24 2.83 -27.89
CA LYS A 526 -20.27 3.86 -28.11
C LYS A 526 -19.85 5.17 -27.49
N CYS A 527 -19.90 6.24 -28.27
CA CYS A 527 -19.68 7.61 -27.79
C CYS A 527 -21.02 8.33 -27.72
N LYS A 528 -21.38 8.74 -26.52
CA LYS A 528 -22.69 9.36 -26.25
C LYS A 528 -22.51 10.69 -25.54
N ARG A 529 -23.52 11.53 -25.64
CA ARG A 529 -23.65 12.81 -24.98
C ARG A 529 -24.92 12.81 -24.15
N ILE A 530 -24.85 13.41 -22.95
CA ILE A 530 -26.00 13.55 -22.06
C ILE A 530 -26.82 14.76 -22.47
N ILE A 531 -28.13 14.61 -22.59
CA ILE A 531 -29.08 15.70 -22.73
C ILE A 531 -30.24 15.50 -21.75
N ASN A 532 -30.51 16.50 -20.93
CA ASN A 532 -31.66 16.52 -20.03
C ASN A 532 -32.67 17.56 -20.50
N ASP A 533 -33.91 17.13 -20.75
CA ASP A 533 -34.99 18.03 -21.10
C ASP A 533 -35.55 18.70 -19.83
N PRO A 534 -35.39 20.03 -19.68
CA PRO A 534 -35.82 20.73 -18.47
C PRO A 534 -37.35 20.78 -18.28
N GLN A 535 -38.15 20.49 -19.32
CA GLN A 535 -39.61 20.48 -19.24
C GLN A 535 -40.14 19.11 -18.80
N THR A 536 -39.56 18.05 -19.36
CA THR A 536 -39.99 16.67 -19.06
C THR A 536 -39.17 16.02 -17.96
N LEU A 537 -38.04 16.60 -17.60
CA LEU A 537 -37.03 16.06 -16.66
C LEU A 537 -36.52 14.67 -17.08
N VAL A 538 -36.55 14.39 -18.38
CA VAL A 538 -36.07 13.13 -18.95
C VAL A 538 -34.66 13.32 -19.49
N THR A 539 -33.74 12.53 -18.93
CA THR A 539 -32.37 12.41 -19.44
C THR A 539 -32.30 11.42 -20.59
N SER A 540 -31.68 11.80 -21.69
CA SER A 540 -31.46 10.96 -22.87
C SER A 540 -30.00 10.97 -23.30
N LEU A 541 -29.58 9.87 -23.93
CA LEU A 541 -28.25 9.75 -24.53
C LEU A 541 -28.36 9.92 -26.05
N VAL A 542 -27.65 10.88 -26.59
CA VAL A 542 -27.54 11.09 -28.05
C VAL A 542 -26.13 10.75 -28.54
N ASP A 543 -25.99 10.43 -29.82
CA ASP A 543 -24.67 10.18 -30.39
C ASP A 543 -23.83 11.45 -30.37
N ILE A 544 -22.52 11.31 -30.17
CA ILE A 544 -21.58 12.45 -30.03
C ILE A 544 -21.50 13.31 -31.27
N ASP A 545 -21.78 12.76 -32.47
CA ASP A 545 -21.84 13.42 -33.77
C ASP A 545 -23.25 13.97 -34.11
N SER A 546 -24.22 13.78 -33.21
CA SER A 546 -25.58 14.29 -33.39
C SER A 546 -25.60 15.81 -33.43
N VAL A 547 -26.46 16.34 -34.33
CA VAL A 547 -26.77 17.79 -34.42
C VAL A 547 -27.55 18.31 -33.20
N LYS A 548 -28.09 17.41 -32.38
CA LYS A 548 -28.81 17.78 -31.14
C LYS A 548 -27.79 18.14 -30.07
N VAL A 549 -27.63 19.45 -29.85
CA VAL A 549 -26.66 20.02 -28.89
C VAL A 549 -27.32 20.92 -27.84
N SER A 550 -28.63 20.82 -27.72
CA SER A 550 -29.42 21.62 -26.77
C SER A 550 -30.52 20.72 -26.15
N PRO A 551 -30.87 20.95 -24.89
CA PRO A 551 -30.32 21.97 -23.98
C PRO A 551 -28.90 21.65 -23.51
N SER A 552 -28.16 22.71 -23.05
CA SER A 552 -26.89 22.51 -22.36
C SER A 552 -27.14 21.69 -21.10
N THR A 553 -26.37 20.64 -20.91
CA THR A 553 -26.58 19.65 -19.85
C THR A 553 -25.24 19.21 -19.27
N GLU A 554 -25.10 19.40 -17.99
CA GLU A 554 -24.06 18.78 -17.16
C GLU A 554 -24.71 17.64 -16.36
N ILE A 555 -23.93 16.72 -15.82
CA ILE A 555 -24.46 15.58 -15.07
C ILE A 555 -25.37 16.03 -13.92
N GLU A 556 -25.07 17.15 -13.26
CA GLU A 556 -25.83 17.74 -12.17
C GLU A 556 -27.26 18.13 -12.59
N ASN A 557 -27.47 18.49 -13.86
CA ASN A 557 -28.81 18.78 -14.39
C ASN A 557 -29.69 17.52 -14.53
N CYS A 558 -29.07 16.34 -14.49
CA CYS A 558 -29.76 15.06 -14.58
C CYS A 558 -30.18 14.51 -13.20
N LEU A 559 -29.79 15.18 -12.11
CA LEU A 559 -30.04 14.75 -10.76
C LEU A 559 -31.37 15.30 -10.25
N ASN A 560 -31.97 14.58 -9.31
CA ASN A 560 -33.19 15.03 -8.66
C ASN A 560 -32.87 16.17 -7.66
N GLY A 561 -33.34 17.38 -7.94
CA GLY A 561 -33.07 18.56 -7.11
C GLY A 561 -33.51 18.44 -5.64
N PHE A 562 -34.44 17.53 -5.30
CA PHE A 562 -34.82 17.27 -3.91
C PHE A 562 -33.72 16.58 -3.08
N ILE A 563 -32.75 15.91 -3.73
CA ILE A 563 -31.64 15.24 -3.03
C ILE A 563 -30.60 16.26 -2.55
N PHE A 564 -30.54 17.45 -3.16
CA PHE A 564 -29.60 18.52 -2.79
C PHE A 564 -30.15 19.54 -1.77
N SER A 565 -31.40 19.41 -1.37
CA SER A 565 -32.05 20.35 -0.44
C SER A 565 -32.07 19.85 1.02
N GLU A 566 -31.59 18.66 1.29
CA GLU A 566 -31.32 18.08 2.61
C GLU A 566 -29.81 18.13 2.92
#